data_9ea363ea77e7496eeb526b7c0371e4ab
#
_entry.id   9ea363ea77e7496eeb526b7c0371e4ab
#
_cell.length_a   1.000
_cell.length_b   1.000
_cell.length_c   1.000
_cell.angle_alpha   90.00
_cell.angle_beta   90.00
_cell.angle_gamma   90.00
#
_symmetry.space_group_name_H-M   'P 1'
#
loop_
_entity.id
_entity.type
_entity.pdbx_description
1 polymer ?
#
loop_
_entity_poly.entity_id
_entity_poly.type
_entity_poly.pdbx_seq_one_letter_code
_entity_poly.pdbx_strand_id
1 'polypeptide(L)'
;MEEKMKERYKIVYQGGEGEIVEKKSRFIAEIRPVESEEEATAFIAEVKKKYWDARHHCSAFTIGENNEVARCSDDGEPAQTAGRPMLDVLLGREIHNVCAVVTRYFGGTLLGTGGLVRAYGGAVQEALKTVWFWKNAWLANGRSGQTTAGLERCSTFLQKKSCRFWTASTARAWI
;
A
#
# COMPACT_ATOMS: atom_id res chain seq x y z
N MET A 1 -24.11 -26.53 -3.88
CA MET A 1 -23.29 -25.83 -2.88
C MET A 1 -23.29 -24.36 -3.30
N GLU A 2 -24.06 -23.54 -2.60
CA GLU A 2 -24.05 -22.11 -2.86
C GLU A 2 -22.72 -21.54 -2.36
N GLU A 3 -21.95 -21.02 -3.28
CA GLU A 3 -20.73 -20.27 -3.02
C GLU A 3 -21.14 -18.98 -2.31
N LYS A 4 -20.93 -18.95 -0.99
CA LYS A 4 -21.23 -17.79 -0.15
C LYS A 4 -20.25 -16.68 -0.55
N MET A 5 -20.67 -15.79 -1.45
CA MET A 5 -19.90 -14.62 -1.84
C MET A 5 -19.50 -13.84 -0.59
N LYS A 6 -18.21 -13.69 -0.38
CA LYS A 6 -17.64 -12.87 0.69
C LYS A 6 -17.96 -11.41 0.38
N GLU A 7 -19.00 -10.88 0.99
CA GLU A 7 -19.60 -9.57 0.66
C GLU A 7 -18.75 -8.35 1.03
N ARG A 8 -17.56 -8.51 1.60
CA ARG A 8 -16.76 -7.36 2.07
C ARG A 8 -15.27 -7.64 1.96
N TYR A 9 -14.65 -7.08 0.95
CA TYR A 9 -13.19 -6.95 0.88
C TYR A 9 -12.81 -5.48 0.70
N LYS A 10 -11.62 -5.12 1.17
CA LYS A 10 -11.10 -3.75 1.09
C LYS A 10 -10.12 -3.66 -0.07
N ILE A 11 -10.36 -2.72 -0.98
CA ILE A 11 -9.42 -2.39 -2.04
C ILE A 11 -8.76 -1.07 -1.69
N VAL A 12 -7.46 -0.99 -1.90
CA VAL A 12 -6.70 0.25 -1.84
C VAL A 12 -7.03 1.07 -3.09
N TYR A 13 -7.60 2.26 -2.92
CA TYR A 13 -7.85 3.19 -4.02
C TYR A 13 -6.64 4.06 -4.32
N GLN A 14 -6.00 4.57 -3.29
CA GLN A 14 -4.81 5.40 -3.38
C GLN A 14 -3.76 4.85 -2.43
N GLY A 15 -2.55 4.65 -2.95
CA GLY A 15 -1.41 4.20 -2.17
C GLY A 15 -1.08 5.17 -1.03
N GLY A 16 -0.29 4.67 -0.09
CA GLY A 16 0.15 5.44 1.08
C GLY A 16 1.59 5.14 1.44
N GLU A 17 2.17 6.03 2.20
CA GLU A 17 3.51 5.90 2.74
C GLU A 17 3.47 5.99 4.27
N GLY A 18 4.35 5.26 4.93
CA GLY A 18 4.52 5.32 6.38
C GLY A 18 5.96 5.06 6.77
N GLU A 19 6.38 5.63 7.85
CA GLU A 19 7.74 5.47 8.35
C GLU A 19 7.71 5.17 9.84
N ILE A 20 8.56 4.24 10.27
CA ILE A 20 8.86 4.02 11.68
C ILE A 20 10.36 3.99 11.91
N VAL A 21 10.76 4.37 13.10
CA VAL A 21 12.15 4.27 13.57
C VAL A 21 12.20 3.36 14.77
N GLU A 22 12.96 2.27 14.68
CA GLU A 22 13.15 1.30 15.76
C GLU A 22 14.64 1.09 16.02
N LYS A 23 15.10 1.40 17.24
CA LYS A 23 16.53 1.32 17.64
C LYS A 23 17.47 1.97 16.61
N LYS A 24 17.16 3.19 16.16
CA LYS A 24 17.87 3.95 15.14
C LYS A 24 17.79 3.37 13.72
N SER A 25 17.23 2.19 13.49
CA SER A 25 16.92 1.68 12.16
C SER A 25 15.65 2.34 11.67
N ARG A 26 15.67 2.75 10.40
CA ARG A 26 14.55 3.44 9.74
C ARG A 26 13.88 2.48 8.77
N PHE A 27 12.56 2.36 8.84
CA PHE A 27 11.74 1.52 7.99
C PHE A 27 10.72 2.38 7.27
N ILE A 28 10.83 2.46 5.96
CA ILE A 28 9.94 3.24 5.09
C ILE A 28 9.06 2.24 4.34
N ALA A 29 7.77 2.29 4.60
CA ALA A 29 6.78 1.45 3.94
C ALA A 29 6.05 2.25 2.86
N GLU A 30 6.00 1.72 1.65
CA GLU A 30 5.19 2.22 0.55
C GLU A 30 4.17 1.17 0.15
N ILE A 31 2.91 1.60 -0.04
CA ILE A 31 1.79 0.73 -0.41
C ILE A 31 1.17 1.26 -1.69
N ARG A 32 0.90 0.36 -2.64
CA ARG A 32 0.25 0.68 -3.91
C ARG A 32 -0.79 -0.39 -4.27
N PRO A 33 -1.95 0.00 -4.83
CA PRO A 33 -2.86 -0.97 -5.44
C PRO A 33 -2.19 -1.59 -6.68
N VAL A 34 -2.39 -2.89 -6.88
CA VAL A 34 -1.87 -3.66 -8.02
C VAL A 34 -2.91 -4.68 -8.44
N GLU A 35 -3.06 -4.90 -9.74
CA GLU A 35 -4.02 -5.87 -10.29
C GLU A 35 -3.33 -7.13 -10.86
N SER A 36 -2.01 -7.08 -11.04
CA SER A 36 -1.22 -8.20 -11.57
C SER A 36 0.14 -8.35 -10.88
N GLU A 37 0.77 -9.54 -11.05
CA GLU A 37 2.13 -9.79 -10.54
C GLU A 37 3.17 -8.92 -11.24
N GLU A 38 2.94 -8.58 -12.52
CA GLU A 38 3.80 -7.70 -13.30
C GLU A 38 3.81 -6.30 -12.71
N GLU A 39 2.64 -5.76 -12.34
CA GLU A 39 2.52 -4.46 -11.70
C GLU A 39 3.18 -4.46 -10.32
N ALA A 40 3.00 -5.52 -9.53
CA ALA A 40 3.66 -5.65 -8.23
C ALA A 40 5.20 -5.67 -8.40
N THR A 41 5.70 -6.42 -9.38
CA THR A 41 7.14 -6.49 -9.67
C THR A 41 7.69 -5.15 -10.16
N ALA A 42 6.96 -4.45 -11.03
CA ALA A 42 7.32 -3.13 -11.51
C ALA A 42 7.40 -2.10 -10.36
N PHE A 43 6.42 -2.14 -9.46
CA PHE A 43 6.42 -1.28 -8.27
C PHE A 43 7.60 -1.58 -7.33
N ILE A 44 7.91 -2.85 -7.07
CA ILE A 44 9.08 -3.23 -6.27
C ILE A 44 10.38 -2.70 -6.92
N ALA A 45 10.51 -2.81 -8.24
CA ALA A 45 11.68 -2.29 -8.96
C ALA A 45 11.76 -0.75 -8.89
N GLU A 46 10.63 -0.04 -8.96
CA GLU A 46 10.54 1.41 -8.80
C GLU A 46 11.03 1.84 -7.42
N VAL A 47 10.56 1.19 -6.34
CA VAL A 47 10.98 1.48 -4.96
C VAL A 47 12.48 1.16 -4.76
N LYS A 48 12.97 0.04 -5.29
CA LYS A 48 14.40 -0.30 -5.27
C LYS A 48 15.26 0.78 -5.96
N LYS A 49 14.77 1.34 -7.05
CA LYS A 49 15.44 2.44 -7.76
C LYS A 49 15.37 3.76 -6.99
N LYS A 50 14.24 4.04 -6.33
CA LYS A 50 14.03 5.24 -5.50
C LYS A 50 14.97 5.27 -4.29
N TYR A 51 15.16 4.12 -3.63
CA TYR A 51 16.01 3.96 -2.43
C TYR A 51 17.22 3.07 -2.73
N TRP A 52 17.92 3.34 -3.80
CA TRP A 52 19.04 2.52 -4.30
C TRP A 52 20.19 2.34 -3.30
N ASP A 53 20.32 3.24 -2.33
CA ASP A 53 21.32 3.23 -1.27
C ASP A 53 20.95 2.33 -0.06
N ALA A 54 19.72 1.85 0.01
CA ALA A 54 19.28 0.92 1.04
C ALA A 54 19.68 -0.54 0.70
N ARG A 55 19.89 -1.35 1.73
CA ARG A 55 20.31 -2.76 1.56
C ARG A 55 19.16 -3.74 1.40
N HIS A 56 18.00 -3.43 1.99
CA HIS A 56 16.87 -4.35 2.05
C HIS A 56 15.58 -3.65 1.62
N HIS A 57 14.89 -4.27 0.64
CA HIS A 57 13.58 -3.84 0.15
C HIS A 57 12.64 -5.04 0.21
N CYS A 58 12.19 -5.32 1.41
CA CYS A 58 11.28 -6.44 1.63
C CYS A 58 9.91 -6.12 1.05
N SER A 59 9.27 -7.12 0.45
CA SER A 59 7.99 -6.93 -0.23
C SER A 59 6.98 -8.00 0.15
N ALA A 60 5.70 -7.62 0.11
CA ALA A 60 4.57 -8.54 0.21
C ALA A 60 3.43 -8.02 -0.67
N PHE A 61 2.77 -8.91 -1.41
CA PHE A 61 1.61 -8.54 -2.21
C PHE A 61 0.55 -9.62 -2.22
N THR A 62 -0.68 -9.18 -2.43
CA THR A 62 -1.86 -10.04 -2.58
C THR A 62 -2.63 -9.61 -3.81
N ILE A 63 -3.05 -10.57 -4.63
CA ILE A 63 -3.80 -10.35 -5.87
C ILE A 63 -4.98 -11.31 -5.91
N GLY A 64 -6.09 -10.84 -6.43
CA GLY A 64 -7.33 -11.57 -6.56
C GLY A 64 -8.30 -11.33 -5.40
N GLU A 65 -9.57 -11.62 -5.64
CA GLU A 65 -10.66 -11.39 -4.67
C GLU A 65 -10.57 -12.29 -3.43
N ASN A 66 -9.94 -13.46 -3.57
CA ASN A 66 -9.71 -14.40 -2.46
C ASN A 66 -8.22 -14.53 -2.11
N ASN A 67 -7.37 -13.57 -2.53
CA ASN A 67 -5.92 -13.65 -2.39
C ASN A 67 -5.34 -14.91 -3.06
N GLU A 68 -5.79 -15.20 -4.29
CA GLU A 68 -5.36 -16.36 -5.10
C GLU A 68 -3.84 -16.35 -5.28
N VAL A 69 -3.25 -15.17 -5.35
CA VAL A 69 -1.81 -14.97 -5.33
C VAL A 69 -1.43 -14.18 -4.10
N ALA A 70 -0.67 -14.80 -3.21
CA ALA A 70 -0.08 -14.15 -2.03
C ALA A 70 1.41 -14.49 -1.99
N ARG A 71 2.27 -13.51 -2.18
CA ARG A 71 3.73 -13.68 -2.19
C ARG A 71 4.42 -12.67 -1.30
N CYS A 72 5.58 -13.06 -0.79
CA CYS A 72 6.43 -12.19 0.00
C CYS A 72 7.92 -12.49 -0.23
N SER A 73 8.77 -11.51 0.03
CA SER A 73 10.22 -11.61 -0.08
C SER A 73 10.89 -10.87 1.06
N ASP A 74 11.87 -11.52 1.67
CA ASP A 74 12.69 -10.94 2.74
C ASP A 74 13.90 -10.13 2.22
N ASP A 75 14.21 -10.19 0.91
CA ASP A 75 15.28 -9.42 0.24
C ASP A 75 16.60 -9.34 1.05
N GLY A 76 17.08 -10.50 1.54
CA GLY A 76 18.33 -10.62 2.29
C GLY A 76 18.24 -10.41 3.81
N GLU A 77 17.06 -10.11 4.36
CA GLU A 77 16.81 -10.22 5.80
C GLU A 77 16.71 -11.70 6.22
N PRO A 78 16.84 -12.03 7.51
CA PRO A 78 16.63 -13.40 7.97
C PRO A 78 15.25 -13.93 7.56
N ALA A 79 15.20 -15.20 7.16
CA ALA A 79 13.98 -15.81 6.64
C ALA A 79 12.78 -15.61 7.57
N GLN A 80 11.64 -15.23 6.99
CA GLN A 80 10.36 -15.02 7.66
C GLN A 80 10.34 -13.88 8.70
N THR A 81 11.34 -12.96 8.68
CA THR A 81 11.36 -11.84 9.62
C THR A 81 10.85 -10.54 9.04
N ALA A 82 10.69 -10.45 7.71
CA ALA A 82 10.26 -9.24 7.01
C ALA A 82 9.04 -9.47 6.13
N GLY A 83 9.18 -10.22 5.05
CA GLY A 83 8.10 -10.40 4.07
C GLY A 83 6.87 -11.10 4.64
N ARG A 84 7.07 -12.15 5.45
CA ARG A 84 5.95 -12.87 6.06
C ARG A 84 5.13 -12.01 7.03
N PRO A 85 5.71 -11.29 8.00
CA PRO A 85 4.98 -10.37 8.86
C PRO A 85 4.22 -9.28 8.10
N MET A 86 4.78 -8.77 7.00
CA MET A 86 4.10 -7.81 6.13
C MET A 86 2.86 -8.43 5.48
N LEU A 87 2.99 -9.63 4.93
CA LEU A 87 1.90 -10.37 4.30
C LEU A 87 0.78 -10.67 5.32
N ASP A 88 1.15 -11.11 6.53
CA ASP A 88 0.17 -11.40 7.59
C ASP A 88 -0.63 -10.16 7.99
N VAL A 89 -0.04 -8.95 7.96
CA VAL A 89 -0.76 -7.69 8.18
C VAL A 89 -1.78 -7.42 7.07
N LEU A 90 -1.41 -7.64 5.79
CA LEU A 90 -2.31 -7.43 4.66
C LEU A 90 -3.50 -8.40 4.71
N LEU A 91 -3.22 -9.69 4.92
CA LEU A 91 -4.24 -10.74 5.03
C LEU A 91 -5.15 -10.54 6.24
N GLY A 92 -4.58 -10.21 7.41
CA GLY A 92 -5.33 -9.98 8.64
C GLY A 92 -6.27 -8.77 8.58
N ARG A 93 -6.02 -7.83 7.66
CA ARG A 93 -6.90 -6.68 7.42
C ARG A 93 -7.87 -6.89 6.25
N GLU A 94 -7.84 -8.06 5.61
CA GLU A 94 -8.67 -8.39 4.45
C GLU A 94 -8.50 -7.38 3.32
N ILE A 95 -7.23 -7.01 3.03
CA ILE A 95 -6.88 -6.10 1.95
C ILE A 95 -6.43 -6.92 0.75
N HIS A 96 -7.01 -6.65 -0.41
CA HIS A 96 -6.78 -7.36 -1.65
C HIS A 96 -6.21 -6.42 -2.71
N ASN A 97 -5.58 -6.98 -3.73
CA ASN A 97 -5.02 -6.25 -4.87
C ASN A 97 -4.07 -5.14 -4.42
N VAL A 98 -3.09 -5.51 -3.59
CA VAL A 98 -2.17 -4.56 -2.97
C VAL A 98 -0.75 -5.10 -2.94
N CYS A 99 0.22 -4.22 -3.16
CA CYS A 99 1.62 -4.47 -2.93
C CYS A 99 2.16 -3.50 -1.87
N ALA A 100 2.86 -4.04 -0.88
CA ALA A 100 3.57 -3.29 0.15
C ALA A 100 5.07 -3.55 0.01
N VAL A 101 5.88 -2.49 0.01
CA VAL A 101 7.34 -2.59 0.00
C VAL A 101 7.86 -1.82 1.21
N VAL A 102 8.74 -2.45 2.00
CA VAL A 102 9.40 -1.80 3.13
C VAL A 102 10.88 -1.75 2.89
N THR A 103 11.40 -0.54 2.83
CA THR A 103 12.83 -0.23 2.70
C THR A 103 13.43 0.00 4.06
N ARG A 104 14.54 -0.67 4.37
CA ARG A 104 15.22 -0.53 5.64
C ARG A 104 16.58 0.11 5.53
N TYR A 105 16.82 1.12 6.39
CA TYR A 105 18.14 1.67 6.70
C TYR A 105 18.60 1.22 8.07
N PHE A 106 19.75 0.57 8.15
CA PHE A 106 20.30 0.05 9.39
C PHE A 106 20.84 1.17 10.28
N GLY A 107 20.42 1.20 11.54
CA GLY A 107 20.79 2.23 12.51
C GLY A 107 21.98 1.87 13.43
N GLY A 108 22.75 0.84 13.09
CA GLY A 108 23.92 0.43 13.87
C GLY A 108 23.61 -0.51 15.06
N THR A 109 22.34 -0.71 15.41
CA THR A 109 21.93 -1.60 16.52
C THR A 109 21.10 -2.78 15.96
N LEU A 110 21.47 -3.99 16.32
CA LEU A 110 20.75 -5.19 15.93
C LEU A 110 19.39 -5.27 16.65
N LEU A 111 18.32 -5.51 15.89
CA LEU A 111 16.96 -5.63 16.44
C LEU A 111 16.68 -7.06 16.95
N GLY A 112 17.34 -8.06 16.37
CA GLY A 112 17.00 -9.46 16.53
C GLY A 112 15.74 -9.83 15.72
N THR A 113 15.48 -11.15 15.57
CA THR A 113 14.37 -11.67 14.73
C THR A 113 13.01 -11.12 15.17
N GLY A 114 12.69 -11.17 16.47
CA GLY A 114 11.44 -10.64 17.00
C GLY A 114 11.30 -9.11 16.87
N GLY A 115 12.42 -8.37 16.90
CA GLY A 115 12.43 -6.93 16.64
C GLY A 115 12.13 -6.61 15.17
N LEU A 116 12.72 -7.37 14.24
CA LEU A 116 12.46 -7.23 12.81
C LEU A 116 11.00 -7.52 12.47
N VAL A 117 10.44 -8.62 12.95
CA VAL A 117 9.03 -8.98 12.74
C VAL A 117 8.10 -7.83 13.15
N ARG A 118 8.31 -7.25 14.34
CA ARG A 118 7.50 -6.11 14.81
C ARG A 118 7.72 -4.86 13.98
N ALA A 119 8.97 -4.57 13.60
CA ALA A 119 9.28 -3.37 12.83
C ALA A 119 8.68 -3.42 11.42
N TYR A 120 8.85 -4.53 10.68
CA TYR A 120 8.28 -4.68 9.34
C TYR A 120 6.76 -4.66 9.36
N GLY A 121 6.12 -5.43 10.26
CA GLY A 121 4.67 -5.40 10.42
C GLY A 121 4.15 -4.03 10.87
N GLY A 122 4.85 -3.37 11.79
CA GLY A 122 4.52 -2.02 12.26
C GLY A 122 4.62 -0.96 11.17
N ALA A 123 5.65 -1.03 10.31
CA ALA A 123 5.82 -0.10 9.19
C ALA A 123 4.65 -0.19 8.19
N VAL A 124 4.25 -1.41 7.83
CA VAL A 124 3.07 -1.62 6.96
C VAL A 124 1.80 -1.10 7.64
N GLN A 125 1.61 -1.35 8.94
CA GLN A 125 0.45 -0.84 9.67
C GLN A 125 0.40 0.68 9.70
N GLU A 126 1.55 1.35 9.83
CA GLU A 126 1.63 2.81 9.79
C GLU A 126 1.28 3.36 8.42
N ALA A 127 1.86 2.78 7.36
CA ALA A 127 1.54 3.15 5.99
C ALA A 127 0.04 2.94 5.67
N LEU A 128 -0.58 1.88 6.18
CA LEU A 128 -2.02 1.63 6.00
C LEU A 128 -2.92 2.68 6.64
N LYS A 129 -2.43 3.51 7.57
CA LYS A 129 -3.21 4.63 8.11
C LYS A 129 -3.35 5.78 7.11
N THR A 130 -2.41 5.92 6.19
CA THR A 130 -2.41 6.95 5.15
C THR A 130 -3.09 6.53 3.86
N VAL A 131 -3.40 5.23 3.73
CA VAL A 131 -4.07 4.64 2.56
C VAL A 131 -5.56 4.96 2.56
N TRP A 132 -6.06 5.31 1.38
CA TRP A 132 -7.50 5.44 1.16
C TRP A 132 -8.10 4.12 0.68
N PHE A 133 -9.07 3.60 1.45
CA PHE A 133 -9.78 2.37 1.13
C PHE A 133 -11.13 2.67 0.48
N TRP A 134 -11.45 1.94 -0.58
CA TRP A 134 -12.81 1.83 -1.05
C TRP A 134 -13.54 0.77 -0.23
N LYS A 135 -14.51 1.18 0.58
CA LYS A 135 -15.41 0.27 1.27
C LYS A 135 -16.59 -0.02 0.35
N ASN A 136 -16.83 -1.29 0.04
CA ASN A 136 -17.86 -1.81 -0.86
C ASN A 136 -17.52 -1.64 -2.35
N ALA A 137 -16.60 -2.44 -2.85
CA ALA A 137 -16.51 -2.65 -4.27
C ALA A 137 -17.61 -3.63 -4.73
N TRP A 138 -18.83 -3.14 -4.92
CA TRP A 138 -19.72 -3.69 -5.91
C TRP A 138 -19.17 -3.23 -7.27
N LEU A 139 -18.09 -3.79 -7.72
CA LEU A 139 -17.73 -3.67 -9.11
C LEU A 139 -18.46 -4.75 -9.88
N ALA A 140 -19.61 -4.31 -10.38
CA ALA A 140 -20.30 -4.85 -11.50
C ALA A 140 -19.35 -5.42 -12.55
N ASN A 141 -19.32 -6.72 -12.66
CA ASN A 141 -19.21 -7.34 -13.98
C ASN A 141 -20.29 -6.70 -14.85
N GLY A 142 -19.86 -5.99 -15.88
CA GLY A 142 -20.68 -5.15 -16.74
C GLY A 142 -22.07 -5.70 -17.06
N ARG A 143 -23.07 -5.11 -16.43
CA ARG A 143 -24.40 -4.90 -16.98
C ARG A 143 -25.04 -3.73 -16.23
N SER A 144 -25.32 -2.73 -17.01
CA SER A 144 -26.05 -1.49 -16.70
C SER A 144 -27.09 -1.60 -15.57
N GLY A 145 -26.87 -0.83 -14.51
CA GLY A 145 -27.86 -0.59 -13.48
C GLY A 145 -27.42 0.59 -12.63
N GLN A 146 -27.97 1.76 -12.93
CA GLN A 146 -27.68 3.03 -12.26
C GLN A 146 -28.01 2.95 -10.77
N THR A 147 -27.05 3.27 -9.92
CA THR A 147 -27.32 3.85 -8.60
C THR A 147 -26.39 5.01 -8.36
N THR A 148 -26.91 6.19 -8.60
CA THR A 148 -26.26 7.51 -8.53
C THR A 148 -25.93 8.00 -7.11
N ALA A 149 -26.16 7.23 -6.06
CA ALA A 149 -26.00 7.68 -4.68
C ALA A 149 -24.55 7.68 -4.15
N GLY A 150 -23.61 7.05 -4.84
CA GLY A 150 -22.20 6.97 -4.42
C GLY A 150 -21.28 8.02 -5.05
N LEU A 151 -21.66 8.56 -6.21
CA LEU A 151 -20.84 9.46 -7.01
C LEU A 151 -20.90 10.92 -6.55
N GLU A 152 -21.98 11.34 -5.92
CA GLU A 152 -22.15 12.75 -5.50
C GLU A 152 -21.27 13.15 -4.31
N ARG A 153 -20.86 12.21 -3.46
CA ARG A 153 -19.93 12.52 -2.35
C ARG A 153 -18.45 12.58 -2.78
N CYS A 154 -18.10 11.99 -3.92
CA CYS A 154 -16.74 12.01 -4.42
C CYS A 154 -16.44 13.31 -5.19
N SER A 155 -17.41 13.87 -5.93
CA SER A 155 -17.23 15.08 -6.71
C SER A 155 -17.02 16.34 -5.85
N THR A 156 -17.70 16.43 -4.69
CA THR A 156 -17.57 17.57 -3.77
C THR A 156 -16.24 17.60 -3.00
N PHE A 157 -15.60 16.45 -2.83
CA PHE A 157 -14.32 16.39 -2.11
C PHE A 157 -13.11 16.64 -3.04
N LEU A 158 -13.18 16.21 -4.29
CA LEU A 158 -12.14 16.49 -5.29
C LEU A 158 -12.12 17.98 -5.70
N GLN A 159 -13.27 18.64 -5.75
CA GLN A 159 -13.34 20.08 -6.02
C GLN A 159 -12.73 20.95 -4.91
N LYS A 160 -12.78 20.51 -3.64
CA LYS A 160 -12.17 21.29 -2.53
C LYS A 160 -10.65 21.20 -2.45
N LYS A 161 -10.00 20.17 -3.00
CA LYS A 161 -8.52 20.08 -3.04
C LYS A 161 -7.88 20.65 -4.31
N SER A 162 -8.62 20.72 -5.40
CA SER A 162 -8.16 21.31 -6.67
C SER A 162 -8.06 22.83 -6.65
N CYS A 163 -8.82 23.52 -5.78
CA CYS A 163 -8.84 24.98 -5.70
C CYS A 163 -7.72 25.63 -4.88
N ARG A 164 -6.82 24.87 -4.22
CA ARG A 164 -5.70 25.46 -3.46
C ARG A 164 -4.35 25.48 -4.19
N PHE A 165 -4.28 24.95 -5.39
CA PHE A 165 -3.01 24.88 -6.14
C PHE A 165 -2.93 25.82 -7.35
N TRP A 166 -3.92 26.68 -7.59
CA TRP A 166 -4.01 27.51 -8.80
C TRP A 166 -4.00 29.03 -8.58
N THR A 167 -3.59 29.53 -7.42
CA THR A 167 -3.52 30.97 -7.15
C THR A 167 -2.15 31.52 -6.81
N ALA A 168 -1.06 30.91 -7.31
CA ALA A 168 0.28 31.43 -7.07
C ALA A 168 1.22 31.44 -8.29
N SER A 169 0.71 31.53 -9.53
CA SER A 169 1.58 31.70 -10.69
C SER A 169 0.95 32.38 -11.88
N THR A 170 0.29 33.54 -11.69
CA THR A 170 0.05 34.48 -12.81
C THR A 170 -0.14 35.89 -12.29
N ALA A 171 0.97 36.48 -11.82
CA ALA A 171 1.06 37.93 -11.66
C ALA A 171 2.50 38.38 -11.83
N ARG A 172 3.03 38.32 -13.04
CA ARG A 172 4.11 39.17 -13.53
C ARG A 172 4.29 38.98 -15.06
N ALA A 173 3.54 39.72 -15.81
CA ALA A 173 3.91 40.27 -17.10
C ALA A 173 2.84 41.30 -17.49
N TRP A 174 3.27 42.52 -17.63
CA TRP A 174 2.76 43.73 -18.24
C TRP A 174 2.96 44.92 -17.32
N ILE A 175 4.13 45.53 -17.35
CA ILE A 175 4.47 46.90 -17.68
C ILE A 175 5.97 46.92 -17.91
#